data_077722081539128f9795c912353e08c5
#
_entry.id   077722081539128f9795c912353e08c5
#
_cell.length_a   1.000
_cell.length_b   1.000
_cell.length_c   1.000
_cell.angle_alpha   90.00
_cell.angle_beta   90.00
_cell.angle_gamma   90.00
#
_symmetry.space_group_name_H-M   'P 1'
#
loop_
_entity.id
_entity.type
_entity.pdbx_description
1 polymer ?
#
loop_
_entity_poly.entity_id
_entity_poly.type
_entity_poly.pdbx_seq_one_letter_code
_entity_poly.pdbx_strand_id
1 'polypeptide(L)'
;MEQNRAYTELDYAEKSLHHPQIDELSQLSIPMLFKQVVARRGEAIALQQGDRLITYKELDRLSDLVARWIVAQGLTGKTVGVSMPRCPEVVITLYGLMKAGAIYVPLDEGHPEERLRFMAKDSQIAGWITAQPVADV
;
A
#
# COMPACT_ATOMS: atom_id res chain seq x y z
N MET A 1 26.86 19.82 21.25
CA MET A 1 26.58 18.38 21.45
C MET A 1 25.08 18.20 21.57
N GLU A 2 24.43 17.95 20.46
CA GLU A 2 23.02 17.57 20.46
C GLU A 2 22.93 16.11 20.89
N GLN A 3 22.29 15.91 22.03
CA GLN A 3 21.97 14.57 22.53
C GLN A 3 20.97 13.92 21.57
N ASN A 4 21.44 12.94 20.85
CA ASN A 4 20.64 11.99 20.07
C ASN A 4 19.76 11.22 21.07
N ARG A 5 18.57 11.77 21.37
CA ARG A 5 17.59 11.12 22.23
C ARG A 5 16.96 10.00 21.41
N ALA A 6 17.43 8.78 21.61
CA ALA A 6 16.73 7.61 21.10
C ALA A 6 15.30 7.63 21.65
N TYR A 7 14.32 7.82 20.77
CA TYR A 7 12.91 7.67 21.13
C TYR A 7 12.68 6.20 21.49
N THR A 8 12.25 5.95 22.72
CA THR A 8 11.85 4.60 23.12
C THR A 8 10.47 4.28 22.55
N GLU A 9 10.17 3.00 22.30
CA GLU A 9 8.85 2.55 21.85
C GLU A 9 7.71 3.05 22.76
N LEU A 10 7.98 3.23 24.05
CA LEU A 10 7.06 3.80 25.04
C LEU A 10 6.74 5.27 24.77
N ASP A 11 7.74 6.09 24.40
CA ASP A 11 7.52 7.50 24.04
C ASP A 11 6.64 7.64 22.77
N TYR A 12 6.72 6.66 21.87
CA TYR A 12 5.88 6.60 20.68
C TYR A 12 4.43 6.23 21.03
N ALA A 13 4.25 5.26 21.92
CA ALA A 13 2.94 4.80 22.36
C ALA A 13 2.20 5.90 23.16
N GLU A 14 2.85 6.55 24.11
CA GLU A 14 2.24 7.60 24.92
C GLU A 14 1.85 8.84 24.08
N LYS A 15 2.70 9.27 23.14
CA LYS A 15 2.39 10.40 22.25
C LYS A 15 1.29 10.04 21.23
N SER A 16 1.19 8.78 20.83
CA SER A 16 0.13 8.31 19.93
C SER A 16 -1.23 8.23 20.62
N LEU A 17 -1.26 7.87 21.90
CA LEU A 17 -2.50 7.67 22.67
C LEU A 17 -3.19 8.99 23.08
N HIS A 18 -2.50 10.13 23.01
CA HIS A 18 -3.02 11.43 23.50
C HIS A 18 -3.17 12.49 22.40
N HIS A 19 -3.20 12.10 21.12
CA HIS A 19 -3.44 13.04 20.04
C HIS A 19 -4.96 13.24 19.87
N PRO A 20 -5.51 14.42 20.19
CA PRO A 20 -6.97 14.65 20.16
C PRO A 20 -7.61 14.47 18.76
N GLN A 21 -6.81 14.36 17.71
CA GLN A 21 -7.26 14.10 16.34
C GLN A 21 -7.40 12.60 16.02
N ILE A 22 -6.94 11.67 16.89
CA ILE A 22 -7.00 10.23 16.62
C ILE A 22 -8.45 9.74 16.63
N ASP A 23 -9.29 10.26 17.50
CA ASP A 23 -10.69 9.85 17.59
C ASP A 23 -11.49 10.24 16.34
N GLU A 24 -11.19 11.38 15.72
CA GLU A 24 -11.79 11.78 14.45
C GLU A 24 -11.22 10.95 13.28
N LEU A 25 -9.93 10.63 13.31
CA LEU A 25 -9.25 9.83 12.29
C LEU A 25 -9.68 8.36 12.33
N SER A 26 -10.04 7.82 13.49
CA SER A 26 -10.47 6.42 13.66
C SER A 26 -11.76 6.08 12.90
N GLN A 27 -12.55 7.09 12.55
CA GLN A 27 -13.79 6.97 11.77
C GLN A 27 -13.52 6.89 10.24
N LEU A 28 -12.29 7.16 9.80
CA LEU A 28 -11.95 7.27 8.39
C LEU A 28 -11.15 6.05 7.92
N SER A 29 -11.50 5.55 6.73
CA SER A 29 -10.66 4.55 6.06
C SER A 29 -9.37 5.19 5.52
N ILE A 30 -8.32 4.36 5.32
CA ILE A 30 -7.05 4.82 4.72
C ILE A 30 -7.26 5.55 3.39
N PRO A 31 -8.10 5.06 2.44
CA PRO A 31 -8.39 5.79 1.21
C PRO A 31 -9.02 7.17 1.45
N MET A 32 -9.88 7.32 2.46
CA MET A 32 -10.49 8.62 2.79
C MET A 32 -9.46 9.60 3.35
N LEU A 33 -8.58 9.13 4.24
CA LEU A 33 -7.46 9.93 4.76
C LEU A 33 -6.51 10.35 3.64
N PHE A 34 -6.21 9.44 2.73
CA PHE A 34 -5.37 9.72 1.57
C PHE A 34 -5.98 10.82 0.68
N LYS A 35 -7.28 10.77 0.40
CA LYS A 35 -7.98 11.83 -0.35
C LYS A 35 -7.87 13.20 0.32
N GLN A 36 -7.92 13.27 1.65
CA GLN A 36 -7.70 14.52 2.38
C GLN A 36 -6.26 15.05 2.21
N VAL A 37 -5.26 14.15 2.24
CA VAL A 37 -3.87 14.53 1.99
C VAL A 37 -3.69 15.04 0.56
N VAL A 38 -4.26 14.36 -0.44
CA VAL A 38 -4.23 14.80 -1.85
C VAL A 38 -4.85 16.19 -2.01
N ALA A 39 -5.97 16.47 -1.37
CA ALA A 39 -6.63 17.77 -1.44
C ALA A 39 -5.77 18.90 -0.84
N ARG A 40 -5.01 18.62 0.22
CA ARG A 40 -4.19 19.61 0.93
C ARG A 40 -2.78 19.74 0.37
N ARG A 41 -2.20 18.67 -0.15
CA ARG A 41 -0.78 18.53 -0.53
C ARG A 41 -0.58 17.84 -1.87
N GLY A 42 -1.51 17.95 -2.80
CA GLY A 42 -1.50 17.23 -4.08
C GLY A 42 -0.20 17.35 -4.86
N GLU A 43 0.41 18.52 -4.88
CA GLU A 43 1.66 18.79 -5.61
C GLU A 43 2.94 18.41 -4.82
N ALA A 44 2.81 18.05 -3.55
CA ALA A 44 3.96 17.57 -2.77
C ALA A 44 4.38 16.17 -3.23
N ILE A 45 5.68 15.87 -3.08
CA ILE A 45 6.22 14.55 -3.42
C ILE A 45 5.74 13.52 -2.39
N ALA A 46 5.11 12.47 -2.89
CA ALA A 46 4.65 11.34 -2.10
C ALA A 46 5.66 10.17 -2.14
N LEU A 47 6.24 9.90 -3.30
CA LEU A 47 7.19 8.81 -3.52
C LEU A 47 8.40 9.31 -4.30
N GLN A 48 9.57 8.78 -3.94
CA GLN A 48 10.81 9.02 -4.66
C GLN A 48 11.61 7.73 -4.82
N GLN A 49 12.09 7.47 -6.02
CA GLN A 49 13.04 6.41 -6.31
C GLN A 49 14.06 6.93 -7.34
N GLY A 50 15.29 7.16 -6.89
CA GLY A 50 16.29 7.85 -7.71
C GLY A 50 15.79 9.23 -8.13
N ASP A 51 15.80 9.51 -9.43
CA ASP A 51 15.32 10.76 -10.01
C ASP A 51 13.81 10.77 -10.31
N ARG A 52 13.15 9.63 -10.13
CA ARG A 52 11.70 9.51 -10.34
C ARG A 52 10.96 10.04 -9.12
N LEU A 53 10.16 11.07 -9.33
CA LEU A 53 9.32 11.72 -8.32
C LEU A 53 7.85 11.52 -8.67
N ILE A 54 7.05 11.13 -7.69
CA ILE A 54 5.59 10.98 -7.84
C ILE A 54 4.93 11.84 -6.77
N THR A 55 4.08 12.78 -7.18
CA THR A 55 3.30 13.62 -6.28
C THR A 55 2.11 12.85 -5.68
N TYR A 56 1.52 13.36 -4.59
CA TYR A 56 0.28 12.80 -4.04
C TYR A 56 -0.85 12.75 -5.07
N LYS A 57 -0.99 13.78 -5.90
CA LYS A 57 -1.99 13.85 -6.97
C LYS A 57 -1.75 12.78 -8.04
N GLU A 58 -0.51 12.57 -8.43
CA GLU A 58 -0.16 11.54 -9.41
C GLU A 58 -0.34 10.13 -8.82
N LEU A 59 0.03 9.92 -7.56
CA LEU A 59 -0.21 8.66 -6.85
C LEU A 59 -1.72 8.36 -6.77
N ASP A 60 -2.55 9.38 -6.49
CA ASP A 60 -4.01 9.24 -6.48
C ASP A 60 -4.54 8.81 -7.84
N ARG A 61 -4.12 9.49 -8.91
CA ARG A 61 -4.51 9.17 -10.29
C ARG A 61 -4.09 7.74 -10.70
N LEU A 62 -2.85 7.36 -10.44
CA LEU A 62 -2.34 6.03 -10.79
C LEU A 62 -3.04 4.92 -10.00
N SER A 63 -3.24 5.14 -8.72
CA SER A 63 -3.96 4.15 -7.89
C SER A 63 -5.46 4.05 -8.23
N ASP A 64 -6.08 5.11 -8.75
CA ASP A 64 -7.44 5.04 -9.30
C ASP A 64 -7.51 4.16 -10.55
N LEU A 65 -6.49 4.19 -11.42
CA LEU A 65 -6.42 3.29 -12.59
C LEU A 65 -6.32 1.83 -12.15
N VAL A 66 -5.47 1.54 -11.16
CA VAL A 66 -5.36 0.19 -10.59
C VAL A 66 -6.68 -0.24 -9.97
N ALA A 67 -7.33 0.62 -9.18
CA ALA A 67 -8.61 0.31 -8.55
C ALA A 67 -9.69 -0.05 -9.59
N ARG A 68 -9.79 0.71 -10.67
CA ARG A 68 -10.74 0.42 -11.76
C ARG A 68 -10.46 -0.92 -12.41
N TRP A 69 -9.18 -1.24 -12.63
CA TRP A 69 -8.80 -2.53 -13.19
C TRP A 69 -9.18 -3.69 -12.23
N ILE A 70 -8.90 -3.56 -10.93
CA ILE A 70 -9.27 -4.54 -9.89
C ILE A 70 -10.79 -4.80 -9.90
N VAL A 71 -11.59 -3.73 -9.95
CA VAL A 71 -13.05 -3.84 -10.01
C VAL A 71 -13.48 -4.55 -11.30
N ALA A 72 -12.89 -4.19 -12.45
CA ALA A 72 -13.20 -4.81 -13.74
C ALA A 72 -12.86 -6.30 -13.79
N GLN A 73 -11.83 -6.75 -13.04
CA GLN A 73 -11.48 -8.16 -12.89
C GLN A 73 -12.37 -8.92 -11.87
N GLY A 74 -13.32 -8.25 -11.23
CA GLY A 74 -14.18 -8.85 -10.22
C GLY A 74 -13.44 -9.24 -8.94
N LEU A 75 -12.35 -8.53 -8.60
CA LEU A 75 -11.49 -8.83 -7.45
C LEU A 75 -11.87 -8.04 -6.19
N THR A 76 -12.90 -7.20 -6.21
CA THR A 76 -13.43 -6.51 -5.03
C THR A 76 -13.83 -7.52 -3.96
N GLY A 77 -13.40 -7.28 -2.72
CA GLY A 77 -13.65 -8.18 -1.58
C GLY A 77 -12.82 -9.46 -1.59
N LYS A 78 -11.96 -9.66 -2.59
CA LYS A 78 -11.13 -10.86 -2.74
C LYS A 78 -9.69 -10.59 -2.34
N THR A 79 -8.99 -11.66 -1.98
CA THR A 79 -7.57 -11.65 -1.64
C THR A 79 -6.72 -11.59 -2.91
N VAL A 80 -5.81 -10.63 -3.00
CA VAL A 80 -4.92 -10.41 -4.14
C VAL A 80 -3.48 -10.42 -3.68
N GLY A 81 -2.70 -11.36 -4.21
CA GLY A 81 -1.25 -11.42 -3.98
C GLY A 81 -0.53 -10.35 -4.78
N VAL A 82 0.49 -9.73 -4.18
CA VAL A 82 1.35 -8.76 -4.86
C VAL A 82 2.80 -9.13 -4.66
N SER A 83 3.49 -9.36 -5.76
CA SER A 83 4.90 -9.71 -5.80
C SER A 83 5.61 -8.74 -6.73
N MET A 84 6.33 -7.81 -6.15
CA MET A 84 7.07 -6.77 -6.86
C MET A 84 8.34 -6.40 -6.10
N PRO A 85 9.41 -5.99 -6.80
CA PRO A 85 10.57 -5.40 -6.15
C PRO A 85 10.18 -4.09 -5.44
N ARG A 86 11.06 -3.56 -4.61
CA ARG A 86 10.85 -2.25 -3.97
C ARG A 86 10.84 -1.14 -5.03
N CYS A 87 9.65 -0.72 -5.42
CA CYS A 87 9.42 0.31 -6.42
C CYS A 87 8.13 1.09 -6.10
N PRO A 88 7.93 2.27 -6.70
CA PRO A 88 6.70 3.05 -6.51
C PRO A 88 5.42 2.30 -6.87
N GLU A 89 5.50 1.37 -7.83
CA GLU A 89 4.38 0.55 -8.29
C GLU A 89 3.76 -0.30 -7.17
N VAL A 90 4.55 -0.75 -6.19
CA VAL A 90 4.03 -1.47 -5.01
C VAL A 90 3.05 -0.58 -4.23
N VAL A 91 3.43 0.67 -3.99
CA VAL A 91 2.60 1.63 -3.25
C VAL A 91 1.36 2.00 -4.06
N ILE A 92 1.52 2.25 -5.37
CA ILE A 92 0.40 2.53 -6.29
C ILE A 92 -0.60 1.36 -6.27
N THR A 93 -0.10 0.13 -6.35
CA THR A 93 -0.93 -1.08 -6.33
C THR A 93 -1.63 -1.25 -4.98
N LEU A 94 -0.93 -1.04 -3.88
CA LEU A 94 -1.50 -1.12 -2.53
C LEU A 94 -2.67 -0.13 -2.36
N TYR A 95 -2.48 1.13 -2.74
CA TYR A 95 -3.57 2.13 -2.70
C TYR A 95 -4.72 1.76 -3.65
N GLY A 96 -4.42 1.24 -4.83
CA GLY A 96 -5.42 0.76 -5.78
C GLY A 96 -6.26 -0.37 -5.22
N LEU A 97 -5.64 -1.37 -4.59
CA LEU A 97 -6.33 -2.47 -3.92
C LEU A 97 -7.22 -1.97 -2.78
N MET A 98 -6.71 -1.09 -1.93
CA MET A 98 -7.49 -0.50 -0.84
C MET A 98 -8.70 0.29 -1.35
N LYS A 99 -8.53 1.08 -2.41
CA LYS A 99 -9.61 1.85 -3.04
C LYS A 99 -10.69 0.95 -3.66
N ALA A 100 -10.27 -0.19 -4.21
CA ALA A 100 -11.18 -1.19 -4.81
C ALA A 100 -11.85 -2.11 -3.78
N GLY A 101 -11.46 -2.00 -2.50
CA GLY A 101 -11.96 -2.88 -1.45
C GLY A 101 -11.42 -4.32 -1.56
N ALA A 102 -10.27 -4.53 -2.18
CA ALA A 102 -9.59 -5.82 -2.25
C ALA A 102 -8.64 -6.01 -1.05
N ILE A 103 -8.30 -7.26 -0.75
CA ILE A 103 -7.41 -7.62 0.36
C ILE A 103 -6.00 -7.84 -0.18
N TYR A 104 -5.05 -7.05 0.29
CA TYR A 104 -3.65 -7.12 -0.10
C TYR A 104 -2.90 -8.22 0.65
N VAL A 105 -2.20 -9.09 -0.09
CA VAL A 105 -1.28 -10.09 0.46
C VAL A 105 0.11 -9.88 -0.14
N PRO A 106 1.10 -9.48 0.65
CA PRO A 106 2.46 -9.35 0.17
C PRO A 106 3.07 -10.73 -0.09
N LEU A 107 3.64 -10.92 -1.27
CA LEU A 107 4.40 -12.10 -1.67
C LEU A 107 5.81 -11.64 -2.04
N ASP A 108 6.76 -11.77 -1.11
CA ASP A 108 8.13 -11.30 -1.31
C ASP A 108 8.85 -12.16 -2.37
N GLU A 109 9.30 -11.52 -3.45
CA GLU A 109 10.06 -12.16 -4.54
C GLU A 109 11.37 -12.82 -4.06
N GLY A 110 11.89 -12.43 -2.90
CA GLY A 110 13.07 -13.05 -2.28
C GLY A 110 12.84 -14.48 -1.78
N HIS A 111 11.58 -14.94 -1.72
CA HIS A 111 11.28 -16.31 -1.35
C HIS A 111 11.41 -17.28 -2.53
N PRO A 112 11.79 -18.56 -2.27
CA PRO A 112 11.73 -19.61 -3.27
C PRO A 112 10.33 -19.76 -3.86
N GLU A 113 10.22 -20.08 -5.13
CA GLU A 113 8.97 -20.21 -5.87
C GLU A 113 7.96 -21.15 -5.19
N GLU A 114 8.45 -22.28 -4.66
CA GLU A 114 7.63 -23.25 -3.93
C GLU A 114 6.95 -22.61 -2.69
N ARG A 115 7.70 -21.77 -1.98
CA ARG A 115 7.17 -21.03 -0.83
C ARG A 115 6.13 -19.99 -1.24
N LEU A 116 6.38 -19.27 -2.33
CA LEU A 116 5.42 -18.30 -2.87
C LEU A 116 4.12 -18.99 -3.29
N ARG A 117 4.20 -20.14 -3.96
CA ARG A 117 3.02 -20.95 -4.34
C ARG A 117 2.27 -21.44 -3.11
N PHE A 118 2.98 -21.90 -2.09
CA PHE A 118 2.36 -22.31 -0.83
C PHE A 118 1.61 -21.14 -0.18
N MET A 119 2.25 -19.98 -0.04
CA MET A 119 1.64 -18.78 0.53
C MET A 119 0.42 -18.32 -0.26
N ALA A 120 0.50 -18.34 -1.59
CA ALA A 120 -0.59 -17.99 -2.48
C ALA A 120 -1.80 -18.92 -2.30
N LYS A 121 -1.55 -20.22 -2.20
CA LYS A 121 -2.59 -21.23 -1.98
C LYS A 121 -3.21 -21.13 -0.58
N ASP A 122 -2.38 -21.00 0.45
CA ASP A 122 -2.81 -20.89 1.84
C ASP A 122 -3.66 -19.63 2.06
N SER A 123 -3.26 -18.51 1.46
CA SER A 123 -4.00 -17.25 1.48
C SER A 123 -5.22 -17.23 0.55
N GLN A 124 -5.45 -18.27 -0.23
CA GLN A 124 -6.56 -18.37 -1.19
C GLN A 124 -6.67 -17.15 -2.12
N ILE A 125 -5.53 -16.69 -2.66
CA ILE A 125 -5.54 -15.53 -3.55
C ILE A 125 -6.40 -15.79 -4.79
N ALA A 126 -7.24 -14.80 -5.14
CA ALA A 126 -8.07 -14.81 -6.33
C ALA A 126 -7.36 -14.20 -7.55
N GLY A 127 -6.28 -13.47 -7.33
CA GLY A 127 -5.44 -12.86 -8.34
C GLY A 127 -4.03 -12.63 -7.83
N TRP A 128 -3.07 -12.56 -8.75
CA TRP A 128 -1.66 -12.29 -8.44
C TRP A 128 -1.13 -11.17 -9.34
N ILE A 129 -0.70 -10.07 -8.73
CA ILE A 129 -0.11 -8.94 -9.43
C ILE A 129 1.41 -9.00 -9.24
N THR A 130 2.14 -8.97 -10.34
CA THR A 130 3.59 -9.05 -10.37
C THR A 130 4.18 -8.12 -11.43
N ALA A 131 5.40 -7.67 -11.23
CA ALA A 131 6.15 -6.90 -12.23
C ALA A 131 6.68 -7.76 -13.38
N GLN A 132 6.75 -9.08 -13.19
CA GLN A 132 7.23 -10.05 -14.17
C GLN A 132 6.10 -11.02 -14.52
N PRO A 133 5.99 -11.51 -15.77
CA PRO A 133 5.05 -12.57 -16.10
C PRO A 133 5.32 -13.80 -15.23
N VAL A 134 4.31 -14.29 -14.54
CA VAL A 134 4.39 -15.59 -13.84
C VAL A 134 4.24 -16.68 -14.90
N ALA A 135 5.23 -17.55 -15.01
CA ALA A 135 5.08 -18.76 -15.80
C ALA A 135 3.90 -19.58 -15.25
N ASP A 136 3.09 -20.13 -16.13
CA ASP A 136 1.80 -20.77 -15.88
C ASP A 136 1.68 -21.47 -14.52
N VAL A 137 0.71 -21.00 -13.72
CA VAL A 137 0.34 -21.58 -12.42
C VAL A 137 -0.85 -22.50 -12.62
#